data_5ae48a15aab422230ae518cb456d34ad
#
_entry.id   5ae48a15aab422230ae518cb456d34ad
#
_cell.length_a   1.000
_cell.length_b   1.000
_cell.length_c   1.000
_cell.angle_alpha   90.00
_cell.angle_beta   90.00
_cell.angle_gamma   90.00
#
_symmetry.space_group_name_H-M   'P 1'
#
loop_
_entity.id
_entity.type
_entity.pdbx_description
1 polymer ?
#
loop_
_entity_poly.entity_id
_entity_poly.type
_entity_poly.pdbx_seq_one_letter_code
_entity_poly.pdbx_strand_id
1 'polypeptide(L)'
;MSVTCQDLLTLKYFERIKLVAGPNGLDRTVTWPYVGQTSTVSQWVHGIVHSADKLKDLILECIQKKLAGLVILVGNEYINSIPEELLAQADAADFPLFEMPWDVKLIDVTREITDLIMRDKFEIKKSKNFLGRLLFASDVDYRQMLDTAIINDIQLLEYKFIAVFNVSHPADEIMTDAGHDSLEDKLQHSVDSLCKEKQLPVITLVYGNNVICLASAPTQEKAAEAAAYLETVCGLLSQLYSGSNLYLSFGRPYADVEQIKISYQEAQKALLLWKKMGRSNHIVYYSQLGLYRLLFKIDDKEEICEYYHYNLGVLLQHDSKNNS
;
A
#
# COMPACT_ATOMS: atom_id res chain seq x y z
N MET A 1 20.85 3.84 9.46
CA MET A 1 21.19 4.39 8.12
C MET A 1 19.88 4.65 7.40
N SER A 2 19.77 5.65 6.56
CA SER A 2 18.57 5.90 5.76
C SER A 2 18.70 5.12 4.45
N VAL A 3 17.62 4.45 4.02
CA VAL A 3 17.59 3.74 2.73
C VAL A 3 17.78 4.73 1.59
N THR A 4 18.67 4.43 0.66
CA THR A 4 18.97 5.25 -0.51
C THR A 4 18.48 4.59 -1.80
N CYS A 5 18.43 5.33 -2.91
CA CYS A 5 18.16 4.74 -4.23
C CYS A 5 19.19 3.68 -4.61
N GLN A 6 20.45 3.79 -4.14
CA GLN A 6 21.49 2.78 -4.34
C GLN A 6 21.11 1.45 -3.67
N ASP A 7 20.51 1.49 -2.48
CA ASP A 7 20.10 0.28 -1.76
C ASP A 7 18.97 -0.46 -2.48
N LEU A 8 18.12 0.27 -3.22
CA LEU A 8 17.06 -0.35 -4.02
C LEU A 8 17.60 -1.29 -5.10
N LEU A 9 18.77 -1.01 -5.64
CA LEU A 9 19.41 -1.84 -6.68
C LEU A 9 19.79 -3.25 -6.16
N THR A 10 19.82 -3.45 -4.84
CA THR A 10 20.09 -4.76 -4.23
C THR A 10 18.84 -5.64 -4.13
N LEU A 11 17.66 -5.11 -4.43
CA LEU A 11 16.38 -5.80 -4.30
C LEU A 11 16.16 -6.74 -5.49
N LYS A 12 15.48 -7.87 -5.23
CA LYS A 12 15.24 -8.94 -6.23
C LYS A 12 14.50 -8.44 -7.47
N TYR A 13 13.49 -7.62 -7.30
CA TYR A 13 12.73 -7.09 -8.44
C TYR A 13 13.52 -6.03 -9.22
N PHE A 14 14.49 -5.37 -8.58
CA PHE A 14 15.35 -4.40 -9.24
C PHE A 14 16.38 -5.03 -10.18
N GLU A 15 16.62 -6.35 -10.14
CA GLU A 15 17.37 -7.04 -11.18
C GLU A 15 16.76 -6.86 -12.59
N ARG A 16 15.43 -6.64 -12.64
CA ARG A 16 14.67 -6.43 -13.87
C ARG A 16 14.35 -4.95 -14.15
N ILE A 17 14.63 -4.08 -13.19
CA ILE A 17 14.42 -2.62 -13.28
C ILE A 17 15.77 -1.99 -13.63
N LYS A 18 15.80 -1.18 -14.68
CA LYS A 18 17.04 -0.56 -15.18
C LYS A 18 17.11 0.89 -14.77
N LEU A 19 18.22 1.30 -14.17
CA LEU A 19 18.57 2.71 -14.05
C LEU A 19 18.94 3.23 -15.44
N VAL A 20 18.24 4.25 -15.93
CA VAL A 20 18.43 4.80 -17.29
C VAL A 20 18.94 6.22 -17.29
N ALA A 21 18.84 6.96 -16.18
CA ALA A 21 19.42 8.30 -16.01
C ALA A 21 19.66 8.64 -14.54
N GLY A 22 20.43 9.68 -14.25
CA GLY A 22 20.70 10.23 -12.94
C GLY A 22 21.54 9.34 -12.01
N PRO A 23 22.62 8.67 -12.45
CA PRO A 23 23.40 7.78 -11.61
C PRO A 23 24.07 8.49 -10.42
N ASN A 24 24.36 9.78 -10.52
CA ASN A 24 24.97 10.55 -9.44
C ASN A 24 23.99 10.87 -8.29
N GLY A 25 22.69 10.69 -8.51
CA GLY A 25 21.67 10.93 -7.49
C GLY A 25 21.23 9.68 -6.71
N LEU A 26 21.96 8.57 -6.85
CA LEU A 26 21.63 7.31 -6.17
C LEU A 26 21.78 7.35 -4.64
N ASP A 27 22.48 8.35 -4.11
CA ASP A 27 22.61 8.63 -2.68
C ASP A 27 21.37 9.26 -2.04
N ARG A 28 20.38 9.67 -2.86
CA ARG A 28 19.12 10.27 -2.38
C ARG A 28 18.35 9.30 -1.50
N THR A 29 17.91 9.82 -0.35
CA THR A 29 17.15 9.04 0.63
C THR A 29 15.73 8.75 0.17
N VAL A 30 15.36 7.47 0.21
CA VAL A 30 14.01 6.99 -0.07
C VAL A 30 13.25 6.88 1.25
N THR A 31 12.27 7.75 1.43
CA THR A 31 11.43 7.77 2.65
C THR A 31 10.21 6.90 2.52
N TRP A 32 9.62 6.83 1.32
CA TRP A 32 8.41 6.07 1.03
C TRP A 32 8.21 5.87 -0.49
N PRO A 33 7.77 4.67 -0.94
CA PRO A 33 7.37 4.47 -2.32
C PRO A 33 5.93 4.96 -2.53
N TYR A 34 5.75 6.01 -3.30
CA TYR A 34 4.43 6.45 -3.73
C TYR A 34 4.06 5.75 -5.04
N VAL A 35 3.00 4.96 -4.99
CA VAL A 35 2.31 4.57 -6.22
C VAL A 35 1.27 5.64 -6.49
N GLY A 36 1.45 6.39 -7.54
CA GLY A 36 0.50 7.41 -7.93
C GLY A 36 -0.86 6.79 -8.28
N GLN A 37 -1.72 6.67 -7.29
CA GLN A 37 -3.12 6.22 -7.38
C GLN A 37 -4.09 7.36 -7.10
N THR A 38 -3.73 8.58 -7.42
CA THR A 38 -4.76 9.61 -7.51
C THR A 38 -5.53 9.41 -8.81
N SER A 39 -6.82 9.74 -8.81
CA SER A 39 -7.63 9.84 -10.04
C SER A 39 -6.92 10.66 -11.13
N THR A 40 -6.04 11.55 -10.74
CA THR A 40 -5.09 12.27 -11.57
C THR A 40 -4.03 11.35 -12.18
N VAL A 41 -3.50 10.34 -11.48
CA VAL A 41 -2.47 9.45 -12.05
C VAL A 41 -3.08 8.36 -12.92
N SER A 42 -4.30 7.89 -12.71
CA SER A 42 -4.99 7.06 -13.71
C SER A 42 -5.35 7.86 -14.96
N GLN A 43 -5.69 9.14 -14.84
CA GLN A 43 -5.77 10.08 -15.96
C GLN A 43 -4.38 10.42 -16.52
N TRP A 44 -3.32 10.46 -15.68
CA TRP A 44 -1.96 10.69 -16.12
C TRP A 44 -1.38 9.46 -16.82
N VAL A 45 -1.59 8.25 -16.33
CA VAL A 45 -1.19 7.02 -17.05
C VAL A 45 -1.93 6.93 -18.38
N HIS A 46 -3.24 7.17 -18.44
CA HIS A 46 -3.97 7.26 -19.71
C HIS A 46 -3.55 8.44 -20.56
N GLY A 47 -3.11 9.52 -19.99
CA GLY A 47 -2.70 10.72 -20.71
C GLY A 47 -1.22 10.78 -21.09
N ILE A 48 -0.33 10.13 -20.38
CA ILE A 48 1.10 9.91 -20.71
C ILE A 48 1.20 9.02 -21.96
N VAL A 49 0.27 8.10 -22.09
CA VAL A 49 0.09 7.19 -23.22
C VAL A 49 0.05 7.88 -24.58
N HIS A 50 -0.33 9.14 -24.64
CA HIS A 50 -0.50 9.85 -25.91
C HIS A 50 0.33 11.13 -26.06
N SER A 51 1.22 11.46 -25.10
CA SER A 51 1.98 12.72 -25.20
C SER A 51 3.30 12.65 -24.40
N ALA A 52 4.41 12.73 -25.13
CA ALA A 52 5.74 12.90 -24.55
C ALA A 52 5.83 14.14 -23.65
N ASP A 53 5.00 15.16 -23.90
CA ASP A 53 4.95 16.39 -23.10
C ASP A 53 4.51 16.13 -21.67
N LYS A 54 3.53 15.25 -21.45
CA LYS A 54 3.05 14.91 -20.08
C LYS A 54 4.08 14.13 -19.28
N LEU A 55 4.85 13.25 -19.94
CA LEU A 55 5.95 12.54 -19.28
C LEU A 55 7.05 13.52 -18.88
N LYS A 56 7.32 14.51 -19.71
CA LYS A 56 8.23 15.62 -19.43
C LYS A 56 7.78 16.41 -18.20
N ASP A 57 6.51 16.83 -18.18
CA ASP A 57 5.96 17.60 -17.05
C ASP A 57 6.05 16.79 -15.74
N LEU A 58 5.75 15.49 -15.77
CA LEU A 58 5.88 14.61 -14.62
C LEU A 58 7.32 14.55 -14.09
N ILE A 59 8.30 14.34 -14.98
CA ILE A 59 9.72 14.27 -14.58
C ILE A 59 10.16 15.62 -13.98
N LEU A 60 9.82 16.73 -14.62
CA LEU A 60 10.15 18.07 -14.13
C LEU A 60 9.49 18.35 -12.78
N GLU A 61 8.24 17.96 -12.58
CA GLU A 61 7.54 18.09 -11.31
C GLU A 61 8.23 17.26 -10.22
N CYS A 62 8.61 16.02 -10.50
CA CYS A 62 9.34 15.17 -9.56
C CYS A 62 10.70 15.76 -9.17
N ILE A 63 11.42 16.34 -10.13
CA ILE A 63 12.71 17.04 -9.87
C ILE A 63 12.47 18.28 -9.01
N GLN A 64 11.48 19.12 -9.33
CA GLN A 64 11.15 20.33 -8.57
C GLN A 64 10.74 20.02 -7.12
N LYS A 65 9.97 18.93 -6.93
CA LYS A 65 9.55 18.45 -5.60
C LYS A 65 10.65 17.69 -4.86
N LYS A 66 11.86 17.59 -5.43
CA LYS A 66 13.01 16.89 -4.84
C LYS A 66 12.72 15.45 -4.44
N LEU A 67 11.94 14.71 -5.24
CA LEU A 67 11.72 13.29 -5.02
C LEU A 67 13.05 12.53 -5.14
N ALA A 68 13.14 11.36 -4.50
CA ALA A 68 14.35 10.55 -4.50
C ALA A 68 14.66 9.96 -5.88
N GLY A 69 13.63 9.55 -6.63
CA GLY A 69 13.72 9.00 -7.97
C GLY A 69 12.34 8.68 -8.53
N LEU A 70 12.28 8.22 -9.77
CA LEU A 70 11.05 7.85 -10.46
C LEU A 70 11.21 6.52 -11.19
N VAL A 71 10.23 5.62 -11.05
CA VAL A 71 10.14 4.36 -11.80
C VAL A 71 9.04 4.48 -12.84
N ILE A 72 9.36 4.27 -14.11
CA ILE A 72 8.42 4.34 -15.24
C ILE A 72 8.22 2.95 -15.82
N LEU A 73 6.96 2.54 -15.99
CA LEU A 73 6.63 1.28 -16.66
C LEU A 73 6.75 1.44 -18.16
N VAL A 74 7.51 0.54 -18.79
CA VAL A 74 7.77 0.54 -20.24
C VAL A 74 7.44 -0.82 -20.86
N GLY A 75 7.26 -0.85 -22.19
CA GLY A 75 7.09 -2.10 -22.95
C GLY A 75 5.65 -2.54 -23.12
N ASN A 76 4.68 -1.62 -23.06
CA ASN A 76 3.29 -1.87 -23.39
C ASN A 76 2.84 -0.98 -24.57
N GLU A 77 1.54 -1.03 -24.90
CA GLU A 77 0.94 -0.19 -25.96
C GLU A 77 1.09 1.33 -25.69
N TYR A 78 1.54 1.70 -24.50
CA TYR A 78 1.52 3.07 -24.00
C TYR A 78 2.90 3.74 -24.02
N ILE A 79 3.92 3.14 -23.43
CA ILE A 79 5.29 3.69 -23.39
C ILE A 79 6.26 2.59 -23.82
N ASN A 80 6.79 2.69 -25.03
CA ASN A 80 7.81 1.72 -25.50
C ASN A 80 9.18 1.99 -24.88
N SER A 81 9.57 3.26 -24.77
CA SER A 81 10.84 3.71 -24.19
C SER A 81 10.73 5.17 -23.75
N ILE A 82 11.58 5.57 -22.83
CA ILE A 82 11.68 6.97 -22.40
C ILE A 82 12.46 7.75 -23.47
N PRO A 83 11.96 8.92 -23.93
CA PRO A 83 12.66 9.75 -24.90
C PRO A 83 14.05 10.21 -24.42
N GLU A 84 15.07 10.21 -25.29
CA GLU A 84 16.45 10.60 -24.96
C GLU A 84 16.55 12.01 -24.36
N GLU A 85 15.70 12.93 -24.83
CA GLU A 85 15.62 14.29 -24.26
C GLU A 85 15.30 14.30 -22.76
N LEU A 86 14.42 13.38 -22.30
CA LEU A 86 14.02 13.28 -20.91
C LEU A 86 15.09 12.57 -20.06
N LEU A 87 15.81 11.63 -20.64
CA LEU A 87 16.98 11.02 -20.01
C LEU A 87 18.06 12.07 -19.76
N ALA A 88 18.37 12.91 -20.76
CA ALA A 88 19.35 14.00 -20.64
C ALA A 88 18.94 15.03 -19.56
N GLN A 89 17.65 15.33 -19.43
CA GLN A 89 17.14 16.24 -18.38
C GLN A 89 17.28 15.63 -16.99
N ALA A 90 16.97 14.34 -16.84
CA ALA A 90 17.14 13.63 -15.57
C ALA A 90 18.62 13.53 -15.18
N ASP A 91 19.52 13.24 -16.14
CA ASP A 91 20.96 13.24 -15.92
C ASP A 91 21.49 14.61 -15.49
N ALA A 92 21.05 15.67 -16.15
CA ALA A 92 21.45 17.05 -15.80
C ALA A 92 20.99 17.48 -14.40
N ALA A 93 19.94 16.86 -13.88
CA ALA A 93 19.41 17.10 -12.53
C ALA A 93 19.89 16.09 -11.48
N ASP A 94 20.80 15.15 -11.85
CA ASP A 94 21.17 14.01 -11.02
C ASP A 94 19.95 13.32 -10.41
N PHE A 95 18.90 13.12 -11.22
CA PHE A 95 17.62 12.56 -10.79
C PHE A 95 17.51 11.09 -11.23
N PRO A 96 17.55 10.11 -10.29
CA PRO A 96 17.47 8.70 -10.61
C PRO A 96 16.16 8.36 -11.34
N LEU A 97 16.28 7.91 -12.58
CA LEU A 97 15.16 7.48 -13.40
C LEU A 97 15.33 6.01 -13.76
N PHE A 98 14.28 5.23 -13.50
CA PHE A 98 14.30 3.79 -13.69
C PHE A 98 13.23 3.37 -14.70
N GLU A 99 13.58 2.43 -15.57
CA GLU A 99 12.65 1.70 -16.42
C GLU A 99 12.26 0.37 -15.80
N MET A 100 10.97 0.12 -15.69
CA MET A 100 10.41 -1.14 -15.21
C MET A 100 9.59 -1.80 -16.33
N PRO A 101 9.88 -3.06 -16.70
CA PRO A 101 9.06 -3.79 -17.66
C PRO A 101 7.61 -3.93 -17.17
N TRP A 102 6.66 -3.83 -18.11
CA TRP A 102 5.23 -3.86 -17.79
C TRP A 102 4.75 -5.14 -17.12
N ASP A 103 5.41 -6.27 -17.39
CA ASP A 103 5.11 -7.58 -16.78
C ASP A 103 5.57 -7.69 -15.32
N VAL A 104 6.39 -6.75 -14.83
CA VAL A 104 6.76 -6.67 -13.42
C VAL A 104 5.61 -6.05 -12.62
N LYS A 105 5.15 -6.76 -11.61
CA LYS A 105 4.04 -6.29 -10.77
C LYS A 105 4.49 -5.14 -9.88
N LEU A 106 3.95 -3.97 -10.13
CA LEU A 106 4.23 -2.76 -9.35
C LEU A 106 4.01 -2.97 -7.84
N ILE A 107 2.99 -3.76 -7.47
CA ILE A 107 2.68 -4.06 -6.07
C ILE A 107 3.80 -4.85 -5.38
N ASP A 108 4.48 -5.75 -6.10
CA ASP A 108 5.56 -6.55 -5.54
C ASP A 108 6.82 -5.70 -5.35
N VAL A 109 7.12 -4.82 -6.31
CA VAL A 109 8.20 -3.84 -6.22
C VAL A 109 7.96 -2.87 -5.07
N THR A 110 6.76 -2.31 -4.97
CA THR A 110 6.38 -1.38 -3.89
C THR A 110 6.52 -2.06 -2.53
N ARG A 111 6.08 -3.32 -2.40
CA ARG A 111 6.21 -4.09 -1.17
C ARG A 111 7.68 -4.29 -0.80
N GLU A 112 8.52 -4.69 -1.76
CA GLU A 112 9.94 -4.95 -1.51
C GLU A 112 10.68 -3.69 -1.05
N ILE A 113 10.43 -2.54 -1.70
CA ILE A 113 10.96 -1.23 -1.28
C ILE A 113 10.50 -0.90 0.12
N THR A 114 9.22 -1.09 0.40
CA THR A 114 8.62 -0.80 1.68
C THR A 114 9.22 -1.67 2.79
N ASP A 115 9.38 -2.98 2.53
CA ASP A 115 10.01 -3.91 3.47
C ASP A 115 11.46 -3.49 3.78
N LEU A 116 12.21 -3.02 2.77
CA LEU A 116 13.58 -2.52 2.97
C LEU A 116 13.60 -1.28 3.88
N ILE A 117 12.77 -0.28 3.59
CA ILE A 117 12.68 0.96 4.39
C ILE A 117 12.33 0.62 5.84
N MET A 118 11.42 -0.33 6.04
CA MET A 118 10.98 -0.69 7.38
C MET A 118 12.03 -1.51 8.14
N ARG A 119 12.75 -2.40 7.47
CA ARG A 119 13.91 -3.07 8.10
C ARG A 119 14.89 -2.06 8.65
N ASP A 120 15.24 -1.03 7.91
CA ASP A 120 16.14 0.04 8.37
C ASP A 120 15.56 0.78 9.57
N LYS A 121 14.30 1.22 9.50
CA LYS A 121 13.61 1.89 10.61
C LYS A 121 13.51 1.00 11.86
N PHE A 122 13.32 -0.31 11.69
CA PHE A 122 13.21 -1.26 12.81
C PHE A 122 14.55 -1.69 13.37
N GLU A 123 15.59 -1.78 12.56
CA GLU A 123 16.97 -2.00 13.03
C GLU A 123 17.36 -0.91 14.05
N ILE A 124 16.98 0.35 13.78
CA ILE A 124 17.22 1.49 14.69
C ILE A 124 16.34 1.45 15.95
N LYS A 125 15.15 0.82 15.87
CA LYS A 125 14.18 0.74 16.98
C LYS A 125 13.98 -0.70 17.52
N LYS A 126 14.97 -1.55 17.43
CA LYS A 126 14.93 -3.02 17.74
C LYS A 126 14.17 -3.43 19.00
N SER A 127 14.03 -2.56 19.98
CA SER A 127 13.47 -2.90 21.29
C SER A 127 12.01 -2.49 21.53
N LYS A 128 11.38 -1.70 20.64
CA LYS A 128 10.10 -1.04 20.97
C LYS A 128 8.90 -1.35 20.07
N ASN A 129 9.07 -2.00 18.91
CA ASN A 129 7.93 -2.18 18.01
C ASN A 129 7.64 -3.64 17.66
N PHE A 130 6.92 -4.30 18.57
CA PHE A 130 6.48 -5.70 18.43
C PHE A 130 5.76 -5.97 17.10
N LEU A 131 4.73 -5.17 16.77
CA LEU A 131 3.92 -5.39 15.57
C LEU A 131 4.75 -5.23 14.29
N GLY A 132 5.65 -4.27 14.25
CA GLY A 132 6.53 -4.07 13.12
C GLY A 132 7.45 -5.27 12.87
N ARG A 133 8.08 -5.81 13.91
CA ARG A 133 8.89 -7.03 13.81
C ARG A 133 8.06 -8.22 13.31
N LEU A 134 6.86 -8.38 13.87
CA LEU A 134 5.97 -9.49 13.53
C LEU A 134 5.56 -9.45 12.04
N LEU A 135 5.30 -8.28 11.48
CA LEU A 135 4.81 -8.13 10.10
C LEU A 135 5.94 -8.08 9.07
N PHE A 136 7.08 -7.44 9.40
CA PHE A 136 8.06 -7.03 8.39
C PHE A 136 9.44 -7.70 8.53
N ALA A 137 9.74 -8.35 9.67
CA ALA A 137 11.00 -9.08 9.76
C ALA A 137 11.00 -10.29 8.80
N SER A 138 12.16 -10.53 8.17
CA SER A 138 12.34 -11.65 7.23
C SER A 138 12.40 -12.99 7.95
N ASP A 139 12.95 -12.99 9.15
CA ASP A 139 13.15 -14.18 9.98
C ASP A 139 12.57 -13.90 11.37
N VAL A 140 11.39 -14.47 11.62
CA VAL A 140 10.65 -14.24 12.86
C VAL A 140 10.71 -15.51 13.72
N ASP A 141 11.40 -15.44 14.84
CA ASP A 141 11.25 -16.43 15.89
C ASP A 141 9.95 -16.14 16.67
N TYR A 142 8.89 -16.87 16.32
CA TYR A 142 7.57 -16.68 16.91
C TYR A 142 7.52 -17.02 18.40
N ARG A 143 8.40 -17.94 18.90
CA ARG A 143 8.52 -18.22 20.33
C ARG A 143 9.07 -17.01 21.06
N GLN A 144 10.18 -16.46 20.57
CA GLN A 144 10.76 -15.24 21.13
C GLN A 144 9.79 -14.06 21.03
N MET A 145 8.97 -14.00 19.98
CA MET A 145 7.93 -12.98 19.85
C MET A 145 6.83 -13.12 20.91
N LEU A 146 6.39 -14.33 21.22
CA LEU A 146 5.43 -14.57 22.31
C LEU A 146 6.02 -14.19 23.67
N ASP A 147 7.27 -14.55 23.94
CA ASP A 147 7.97 -14.13 25.17
C ASP A 147 8.07 -12.59 25.24
N THR A 148 8.38 -11.96 24.12
CA THR A 148 8.41 -10.49 24.02
C THR A 148 7.04 -9.86 24.27
N ALA A 149 5.97 -10.49 23.81
CA ALA A 149 4.60 -10.04 24.08
C ALA A 149 4.29 -10.08 25.59
N ILE A 150 4.63 -11.17 26.25
CA ILE A 150 4.44 -11.34 27.72
C ILE A 150 5.24 -10.29 28.49
N ILE A 151 6.52 -10.10 28.16
CA ILE A 151 7.40 -9.12 28.83
C ILE A 151 6.88 -7.69 28.70
N ASN A 152 6.27 -7.35 27.56
CA ASN A 152 5.74 -6.01 27.30
C ASN A 152 4.25 -5.83 27.63
N ASP A 153 3.65 -6.77 28.37
CA ASP A 153 2.22 -6.78 28.72
C ASP A 153 1.27 -6.65 27.51
N ILE A 154 1.68 -7.25 26.40
CA ILE A 154 0.89 -7.29 25.17
C ILE A 154 -0.10 -8.44 25.24
N GLN A 155 -1.39 -8.12 25.30
CA GLN A 155 -2.46 -9.12 25.33
C GLN A 155 -2.69 -9.72 23.94
N LEU A 156 -2.15 -10.90 23.69
CA LEU A 156 -2.46 -11.71 22.50
C LEU A 156 -3.43 -12.81 22.89
N LEU A 157 -4.73 -12.57 22.64
CA LEU A 157 -5.79 -13.55 22.91
C LEU A 157 -5.86 -14.60 21.78
N GLU A 158 -6.77 -15.58 21.93
CA GLU A 158 -6.89 -16.76 21.04
C GLU A 158 -6.99 -16.38 19.57
N TYR A 159 -7.89 -15.47 19.18
CA TYR A 159 -8.08 -15.02 17.80
C TYR A 159 -7.46 -13.65 17.58
N LYS A 160 -6.65 -13.53 16.53
CA LYS A 160 -5.94 -12.32 16.16
C LYS A 160 -6.24 -11.96 14.73
N PHE A 161 -6.50 -10.68 14.45
CA PHE A 161 -6.72 -10.18 13.09
C PHE A 161 -6.10 -8.80 12.88
N ILE A 162 -5.84 -8.48 11.65
CA ILE A 162 -5.36 -7.15 11.25
C ILE A 162 -6.50 -6.34 10.66
N ALA A 163 -6.63 -5.12 11.16
CA ALA A 163 -7.38 -4.05 10.51
C ALA A 163 -6.40 -2.97 10.03
N VAL A 164 -6.69 -2.37 8.88
CA VAL A 164 -5.86 -1.31 8.31
C VAL A 164 -6.75 -0.10 8.04
N PHE A 165 -6.51 0.98 8.78
CA PHE A 165 -7.01 2.31 8.45
C PHE A 165 -6.07 2.94 7.44
N ASN A 166 -6.58 3.39 6.32
CA ASN A 166 -5.80 4.07 5.30
C ASN A 166 -6.34 5.46 5.05
N VAL A 167 -5.47 6.44 5.13
CA VAL A 167 -5.79 7.84 4.81
C VAL A 167 -5.40 8.13 3.37
N SER A 168 -6.32 8.71 2.62
CA SER A 168 -6.06 9.22 1.27
C SER A 168 -6.12 10.73 1.33
N HIS A 169 -4.97 11.38 1.16
CA HIS A 169 -4.90 12.83 1.09
C HIS A 169 -5.48 13.34 -0.23
N PRO A 170 -6.19 14.50 -0.25
CA PRO A 170 -6.49 15.17 -1.51
C PRO A 170 -5.17 15.52 -2.23
N ALA A 171 -5.21 15.53 -3.56
CA ALA A 171 -4.02 15.65 -4.42
C ALA A 171 -3.15 16.91 -4.19
N ASP A 172 -3.65 17.92 -3.48
CA ASP A 172 -2.99 19.21 -3.26
C ASP A 172 -2.20 19.33 -1.95
N GLU A 173 -2.36 18.40 -1.01
CA GLU A 173 -1.57 18.39 0.23
C GLU A 173 -0.41 17.40 0.14
N ILE A 174 0.58 17.74 -0.67
CA ILE A 174 1.89 17.08 -0.63
C ILE A 174 2.62 17.61 0.61
N MET A 175 2.87 16.68 1.54
CA MET A 175 3.59 16.84 2.79
C MET A 175 4.64 17.95 2.73
N THR A 176 4.36 19.10 3.33
CA THR A 176 5.41 20.02 3.76
C THR A 176 5.99 19.48 5.05
N ASP A 177 7.21 18.99 4.96
CA ASP A 177 8.07 18.62 6.08
C ASP A 177 8.25 19.81 7.00
N ALA A 178 7.48 19.89 8.06
CA ALA A 178 7.78 20.80 9.16
C ALA A 178 7.04 20.36 10.44
N GLY A 179 7.67 19.54 11.25
CA GLY A 179 7.59 19.60 12.71
C GLY A 179 6.24 19.36 13.41
N HIS A 180 5.20 18.92 12.71
CA HIS A 180 3.90 18.58 13.29
C HIS A 180 3.60 17.10 13.10
N ASP A 181 2.96 16.48 14.10
CA ASP A 181 2.45 15.11 14.02
C ASP A 181 1.68 14.92 12.72
N SER A 182 2.05 13.88 11.94
CA SER A 182 1.38 13.56 10.70
C SER A 182 -0.11 13.24 10.96
N LEU A 183 -0.95 13.29 9.93
CA LEU A 183 -2.36 12.93 10.07
C LEU A 183 -2.49 11.47 10.53
N GLU A 184 -1.58 10.60 10.06
CA GLU A 184 -1.50 9.20 10.46
C GLU A 184 -1.15 9.04 11.95
N ASP A 185 -0.25 9.85 12.49
CA ASP A 185 0.08 9.84 13.91
C ASP A 185 -1.11 10.28 14.76
N LYS A 186 -1.82 11.34 14.35
CA LYS A 186 -3.06 11.80 15.00
C LYS A 186 -4.14 10.72 14.93
N LEU A 187 -4.28 10.08 13.78
CA LEU A 187 -5.22 8.97 13.59
C LEU A 187 -4.87 7.80 14.51
N GLN A 188 -3.59 7.42 14.59
CA GLN A 188 -3.12 6.38 15.49
C GLN A 188 -3.49 6.68 16.94
N HIS A 189 -3.17 7.89 17.41
CA HIS A 189 -3.49 8.31 18.78
C HIS A 189 -5.00 8.26 19.07
N SER A 190 -5.83 8.65 18.09
CA SER A 190 -7.30 8.61 18.23
C SER A 190 -7.81 7.17 18.30
N VAL A 191 -7.29 6.27 17.44
CA VAL A 191 -7.64 4.84 17.46
C VAL A 191 -7.21 4.20 18.78
N ASP A 192 -5.98 4.45 19.24
CA ASP A 192 -5.45 3.93 20.50
C ASP A 192 -6.30 4.38 21.69
N SER A 193 -6.67 5.66 21.74
CA SER A 193 -7.50 6.21 22.83
C SER A 193 -8.87 5.57 22.89
N LEU A 194 -9.57 5.47 21.73
CA LEU A 194 -10.91 4.89 21.65
C LEU A 194 -10.89 3.38 21.98
N CYS A 195 -9.90 2.64 21.47
CA CYS A 195 -9.75 1.22 21.79
C CYS A 195 -9.43 0.99 23.27
N LYS A 196 -8.60 1.85 23.88
CA LYS A 196 -8.25 1.78 25.30
C LYS A 196 -9.44 2.07 26.20
N GLU A 197 -10.28 3.07 25.84
CA GLU A 197 -11.51 3.39 26.55
C GLU A 197 -12.47 2.18 26.57
N LYS A 198 -12.55 1.45 25.47
CA LYS A 198 -13.37 0.23 25.34
C LYS A 198 -12.69 -1.01 25.89
N GLN A 199 -11.46 -0.91 26.41
CA GLN A 199 -10.63 -2.04 26.86
C GLN A 199 -10.44 -3.12 25.79
N LEU A 200 -10.41 -2.70 24.53
CA LEU A 200 -10.15 -3.60 23.40
C LEU A 200 -8.64 -3.82 23.27
N PRO A 201 -8.14 -5.06 23.29
CA PRO A 201 -6.73 -5.35 23.11
C PRO A 201 -6.33 -5.11 21.65
N VAL A 202 -5.81 -3.92 21.40
CA VAL A 202 -5.34 -3.48 20.07
C VAL A 202 -3.93 -2.92 20.19
N ILE A 203 -3.09 -3.28 19.25
CA ILE A 203 -1.75 -2.69 19.08
C ILE A 203 -1.75 -1.99 17.74
N THR A 204 -1.29 -0.75 17.70
CA THR A 204 -1.26 0.03 16.47
C THR A 204 0.15 0.33 16.01
N LEU A 205 0.30 0.50 14.70
CA LEU A 205 1.54 0.85 14.02
C LEU A 205 1.23 1.76 12.84
N VAL A 206 1.85 2.94 12.80
CA VAL A 206 1.83 3.78 11.60
C VAL A 206 2.80 3.24 10.57
N TYR A 207 2.33 3.10 9.34
CA TYR A 207 3.08 2.57 8.21
C TYR A 207 2.65 3.24 6.90
N GLY A 208 3.40 4.23 6.46
CA GLY A 208 3.00 5.11 5.37
C GLY A 208 1.66 5.77 5.68
N ASN A 209 0.77 5.76 4.71
CA ASN A 209 -0.59 6.31 4.86
C ASN A 209 -1.54 5.36 5.60
N ASN A 210 -0.99 4.38 6.34
CA ASN A 210 -1.79 3.37 7.03
C ASN A 210 -1.54 3.40 8.53
N VAL A 211 -2.61 3.23 9.29
CA VAL A 211 -2.55 2.81 10.68
C VAL A 211 -2.97 1.34 10.74
N ILE A 212 -2.00 0.47 11.01
CA ILE A 212 -2.21 -0.98 11.12
C ILE A 212 -2.58 -1.29 12.56
N CYS A 213 -3.69 -2.00 12.75
CA CYS A 213 -4.19 -2.42 14.06
C CYS A 213 -4.16 -3.94 14.14
N LEU A 214 -3.39 -4.50 15.07
CA LEU A 214 -3.50 -5.89 15.48
C LEU A 214 -4.50 -5.95 16.64
N ALA A 215 -5.68 -6.48 16.39
CA ALA A 215 -6.69 -6.73 17.38
C ALA A 215 -6.71 -8.21 17.78
N SER A 216 -7.00 -8.49 19.05
CA SER A 216 -7.14 -9.87 19.54
C SER A 216 -8.40 -10.05 20.39
N ALA A 217 -8.95 -11.27 20.38
CA ALA A 217 -10.18 -11.62 21.07
C ALA A 217 -10.15 -13.08 21.56
N PRO A 218 -10.88 -13.42 22.62
CA PRO A 218 -10.88 -14.78 23.17
C PRO A 218 -11.66 -15.78 22.29
N THR A 219 -12.63 -15.32 21.50
CA THR A 219 -13.43 -16.16 20.60
C THR A 219 -13.61 -15.48 19.25
N GLN A 220 -14.03 -16.25 18.26
CA GLN A 220 -14.30 -15.72 16.91
C GLN A 220 -15.48 -14.71 16.90
N GLU A 221 -16.48 -14.93 17.77
CA GLU A 221 -17.59 -14.00 17.93
C GLU A 221 -17.11 -12.68 18.51
N LYS A 222 -16.26 -12.73 19.53
CA LYS A 222 -15.65 -11.51 20.10
C LYS A 222 -14.70 -10.81 19.13
N ALA A 223 -14.06 -11.54 18.23
CA ALA A 223 -13.29 -10.94 17.16
C ALA A 223 -14.19 -10.18 16.17
N ALA A 224 -15.40 -10.71 15.86
CA ALA A 224 -16.37 -10.00 15.04
C ALA A 224 -16.92 -8.74 15.76
N GLU A 225 -17.19 -8.79 17.07
CA GLU A 225 -17.58 -7.62 17.87
C GLU A 225 -16.47 -6.55 17.88
N ALA A 226 -15.20 -6.97 18.01
CA ALA A 226 -14.06 -6.08 17.95
C ALA A 226 -13.93 -5.40 16.58
N ALA A 227 -14.15 -6.14 15.49
CA ALA A 227 -14.15 -5.59 14.14
C ALA A 227 -15.30 -4.57 13.95
N ALA A 228 -16.51 -4.88 14.40
CA ALA A 228 -17.65 -3.96 14.36
C ALA A 228 -17.40 -2.67 15.17
N TYR A 229 -16.68 -2.78 16.30
CA TYR A 229 -16.28 -1.59 17.04
C TYR A 229 -15.28 -0.74 16.25
N LEU A 230 -14.29 -1.34 15.59
CA LEU A 230 -13.36 -0.61 14.72
C LEU A 230 -14.07 0.07 13.54
N GLU A 231 -15.16 -0.52 13.02
CA GLU A 231 -16.02 0.16 12.03
C GLU A 231 -16.65 1.44 12.61
N THR A 232 -17.16 1.35 13.84
CA THR A 232 -17.72 2.51 14.55
C THR A 232 -16.66 3.60 14.74
N VAL A 233 -15.44 3.21 15.14
CA VAL A 233 -14.28 4.11 15.25
C VAL A 233 -13.98 4.77 13.91
N CYS A 234 -13.96 4.00 12.82
CA CYS A 234 -13.76 4.54 11.48
C CYS A 234 -14.81 5.58 11.10
N GLY A 235 -16.08 5.32 11.39
CA GLY A 235 -17.19 6.26 11.15
C GLY A 235 -17.02 7.57 11.92
N LEU A 236 -16.65 7.50 13.20
CA LEU A 236 -16.39 8.68 14.03
C LEU A 236 -15.20 9.50 13.50
N LEU A 237 -14.09 8.82 13.17
CA LEU A 237 -12.89 9.47 12.67
C LEU A 237 -13.08 10.05 11.26
N SER A 238 -13.90 9.44 10.42
CA SER A 238 -14.26 9.99 9.10
C SER A 238 -15.01 11.32 9.21
N GLN A 239 -15.81 11.50 10.24
CA GLN A 239 -16.47 12.79 10.51
C GLN A 239 -15.49 13.84 11.03
N LEU A 240 -14.53 13.41 11.87
CA LEU A 240 -13.53 14.30 12.46
C LEU A 240 -12.50 14.79 11.41
N TYR A 241 -12.13 13.92 10.48
CA TYR A 241 -11.16 14.17 9.40
C TYR A 241 -11.84 14.34 8.03
N SER A 242 -12.90 15.14 7.98
CA SER A 242 -13.78 15.33 6.82
C SER A 242 -13.10 15.84 5.53
N GLY A 243 -11.85 16.32 5.62
CA GLY A 243 -11.03 16.70 4.46
C GLY A 243 -10.27 15.54 3.80
N SER A 244 -10.29 14.35 4.39
CA SER A 244 -9.52 13.19 3.93
C SER A 244 -10.44 11.98 3.75
N ASN A 245 -10.14 11.12 2.76
CA ASN A 245 -10.86 9.86 2.61
C ASN A 245 -10.21 8.81 3.53
N LEU A 246 -10.96 8.36 4.54
CA LEU A 246 -10.54 7.31 5.45
C LEU A 246 -11.15 5.98 5.02
N TYR A 247 -10.31 4.97 4.77
CA TYR A 247 -10.72 3.61 4.44
C TYR A 247 -10.34 2.67 5.57
N LEU A 248 -11.15 1.63 5.78
CA LEU A 248 -10.88 0.58 6.75
C LEU A 248 -11.01 -0.79 6.09
N SER A 249 -9.96 -1.60 6.20
CA SER A 249 -9.96 -2.96 5.66
C SER A 249 -9.58 -3.98 6.72
N PHE A 250 -10.15 -5.19 6.60
CA PHE A 250 -9.96 -6.27 7.55
C PHE A 250 -9.44 -7.53 6.87
N GLY A 251 -8.38 -8.12 7.44
CA GLY A 251 -8.01 -9.51 7.22
C GLY A 251 -8.87 -10.46 8.04
N ARG A 252 -8.74 -11.76 7.80
CA ARG A 252 -9.43 -12.79 8.59
C ARG A 252 -8.81 -12.97 9.97
N PRO A 253 -9.59 -13.36 10.98
CA PRO A 253 -9.07 -13.75 12.28
C PRO A 253 -8.39 -15.13 12.19
N TYR A 254 -7.28 -15.28 12.92
CA TYR A 254 -6.48 -16.49 13.03
C TYR A 254 -6.09 -16.77 14.48
N ALA A 255 -5.97 -18.06 14.83
CA ALA A 255 -5.52 -18.48 16.14
C ALA A 255 -3.98 -18.40 16.25
N ASP A 256 -3.27 -18.79 15.21
CA ASP A 256 -1.81 -18.84 15.23
C ASP A 256 -1.17 -17.48 15.00
N VAL A 257 -0.15 -17.15 15.77
CA VAL A 257 0.60 -15.88 15.65
C VAL A 257 1.30 -15.77 14.29
N GLU A 258 1.75 -16.89 13.74
CA GLU A 258 2.38 -16.96 12.41
C GLU A 258 1.46 -16.49 11.29
N GLN A 259 0.15 -16.67 11.46
CA GLN A 259 -0.86 -16.31 10.48
C GLN A 259 -1.26 -14.82 10.53
N ILE A 260 -0.75 -14.05 11.50
CA ILE A 260 -1.01 -12.59 11.57
C ILE A 260 -0.49 -11.91 10.30
N LYS A 261 0.66 -12.35 9.77
CA LYS A 261 1.20 -11.83 8.50
C LYS A 261 0.26 -12.10 7.31
N ILE A 262 -0.43 -13.26 7.33
CA ILE A 262 -1.46 -13.58 6.32
C ILE A 262 -2.65 -12.63 6.46
N SER A 263 -3.14 -12.40 7.69
CA SER A 263 -4.22 -11.46 7.96
C SER A 263 -3.89 -10.04 7.46
N TYR A 264 -2.65 -9.59 7.65
CA TYR A 264 -2.18 -8.31 7.13
C TYR A 264 -2.19 -8.24 5.60
N GLN A 265 -1.66 -9.27 4.94
CA GLN A 265 -1.68 -9.35 3.47
C GLN A 265 -3.11 -9.36 2.90
N GLU A 266 -4.04 -10.01 3.60
CA GLU A 266 -5.45 -10.03 3.26
C GLU A 266 -6.10 -8.65 3.38
N ALA A 267 -5.85 -7.94 4.50
CA ALA A 267 -6.34 -6.59 4.70
C ALA A 267 -5.81 -5.63 3.62
N GLN A 268 -4.51 -5.71 3.29
CA GLN A 268 -3.93 -4.90 2.22
C GLN A 268 -4.55 -5.20 0.85
N LYS A 269 -4.74 -6.49 0.51
CA LYS A 269 -5.40 -6.90 -0.73
C LYS A 269 -6.82 -6.38 -0.79
N ALA A 270 -7.58 -6.49 0.31
CA ALA A 270 -8.93 -6.00 0.39
C ALA A 270 -8.99 -4.48 0.13
N LEU A 271 -8.13 -3.71 0.77
CA LEU A 271 -8.02 -2.26 0.59
C LEU A 271 -7.72 -1.89 -0.87
N LEU A 272 -6.70 -2.54 -1.46
CA LEU A 272 -6.30 -2.27 -2.84
C LEU A 272 -7.43 -2.52 -3.84
N LEU A 273 -8.11 -3.67 -3.69
CA LEU A 273 -9.21 -4.06 -4.57
C LEU A 273 -10.38 -3.11 -4.44
N TRP A 274 -10.73 -2.75 -3.19
CA TRP A 274 -11.84 -1.87 -2.90
C TRP A 274 -11.68 -0.48 -3.51
N LYS A 275 -10.48 0.09 -3.39
CA LYS A 275 -10.12 1.36 -4.03
C LYS A 275 -10.23 1.30 -5.56
N LYS A 276 -9.75 0.20 -6.17
CA LYS A 276 -9.85 0.00 -7.63
C LYS A 276 -11.29 -0.12 -8.13
N MET A 277 -12.20 -0.64 -7.31
CA MET A 277 -13.63 -0.76 -7.66
C MET A 277 -14.38 0.57 -7.60
N GLY A 278 -13.80 1.63 -7.05
CA GLY A 278 -14.45 2.95 -6.93
C GLY A 278 -15.72 2.93 -6.09
N ARG A 279 -15.85 2.00 -5.14
CA ARG A 279 -17.04 1.87 -4.31
C ARG A 279 -17.12 2.99 -3.28
N SER A 280 -18.33 3.48 -3.04
CA SER A 280 -18.60 4.56 -2.08
C SER A 280 -18.46 4.15 -0.61
N ASN A 281 -18.56 2.85 -0.29
CA ASN A 281 -18.32 2.37 1.07
C ASN A 281 -16.83 2.33 1.36
N HIS A 282 -16.43 2.89 2.50
CA HIS A 282 -15.04 3.00 2.93
C HIS A 282 -14.56 1.81 3.79
N ILE A 283 -15.42 0.80 4.01
CA ILE A 283 -15.12 -0.37 4.85
C ILE A 283 -15.19 -1.64 4.02
N VAL A 284 -14.18 -2.51 4.15
CA VAL A 284 -14.09 -3.77 3.41
C VAL A 284 -13.50 -4.89 4.24
N TYR A 285 -14.13 -6.05 4.19
CA TYR A 285 -13.60 -7.31 4.73
C TYR A 285 -13.03 -8.17 3.61
N TYR A 286 -11.85 -8.75 3.82
CA TYR A 286 -11.26 -9.68 2.85
C TYR A 286 -12.18 -10.88 2.57
N SER A 287 -12.92 -11.35 3.60
CA SER A 287 -13.91 -12.42 3.46
C SER A 287 -15.05 -12.08 2.50
N GLN A 288 -15.42 -10.81 2.37
CA GLN A 288 -16.53 -10.33 1.53
C GLN A 288 -16.15 -10.13 0.06
N LEU A 289 -14.87 -10.24 -0.28
CA LEU A 289 -14.42 -10.07 -1.66
C LEU A 289 -14.88 -11.21 -2.60
N GLY A 290 -15.32 -12.35 -2.07
CA GLY A 290 -15.89 -13.44 -2.85
C GLY A 290 -15.00 -13.86 -4.02
N LEU A 291 -15.59 -13.88 -5.22
CA LEU A 291 -14.92 -14.25 -6.47
C LEU A 291 -13.76 -13.31 -6.84
N TYR A 292 -13.81 -12.03 -6.45
CA TYR A 292 -12.74 -11.07 -6.75
C TYR A 292 -11.38 -11.52 -6.22
N ARG A 293 -11.33 -12.26 -5.10
CA ARG A 293 -10.07 -12.84 -4.59
C ARG A 293 -9.39 -13.78 -5.58
N LEU A 294 -10.17 -14.48 -6.40
CA LEU A 294 -9.68 -15.41 -7.42
C LEU A 294 -9.30 -14.66 -8.69
N LEU A 295 -10.15 -13.77 -9.16
CA LEU A 295 -9.92 -12.98 -10.38
C LEU A 295 -8.61 -12.17 -10.29
N PHE A 296 -8.31 -11.63 -9.12
CA PHE A 296 -7.06 -10.88 -8.92
C PHE A 296 -5.81 -11.75 -8.71
N LYS A 297 -5.96 -13.08 -8.66
CA LYS A 297 -4.82 -14.02 -8.70
C LYS A 297 -4.46 -14.44 -10.10
N ILE A 298 -5.36 -14.23 -11.06
CA ILE A 298 -5.13 -14.54 -12.46
C ILE A 298 -4.28 -13.42 -13.04
N ASP A 299 -3.06 -13.76 -13.43
CA ASP A 299 -2.10 -12.81 -14.01
C ASP A 299 -2.40 -12.52 -15.48
N ASP A 300 -3.03 -13.46 -16.15
CA ASP A 300 -3.40 -13.36 -17.56
C ASP A 300 -4.75 -12.64 -17.72
N LYS A 301 -4.67 -11.39 -18.15
CA LYS A 301 -5.86 -10.58 -18.43
C LYS A 301 -6.57 -11.03 -19.72
N GLU A 302 -5.85 -11.59 -20.67
CA GLU A 302 -6.40 -12.06 -21.92
C GLU A 302 -7.29 -13.27 -21.64
N GLU A 303 -6.86 -14.21 -20.80
CA GLU A 303 -7.67 -15.36 -20.36
C GLU A 303 -8.96 -14.92 -19.67
N ILE A 304 -8.91 -13.88 -18.83
CA ILE A 304 -10.11 -13.31 -18.19
C ILE A 304 -11.03 -12.69 -19.24
N CYS A 305 -10.49 -11.94 -20.21
CA CYS A 305 -11.27 -11.33 -21.27
C CYS A 305 -11.90 -12.40 -22.18
N GLU A 306 -11.17 -13.45 -22.55
CA GLU A 306 -11.69 -14.57 -23.34
C GLU A 306 -12.82 -15.28 -22.62
N TYR A 307 -12.62 -15.60 -21.33
CA TYR A 307 -13.64 -16.22 -20.49
C TYR A 307 -14.90 -15.36 -20.37
N TYR A 308 -14.74 -14.04 -20.22
CA TYR A 308 -15.83 -13.10 -20.16
C TYR A 308 -16.61 -13.05 -21.48
N HIS A 309 -15.90 -12.93 -22.61
CA HIS A 309 -16.53 -12.91 -23.94
C HIS A 309 -17.20 -14.24 -24.29
N TYR A 310 -16.59 -15.35 -23.91
CA TYR A 310 -17.17 -16.67 -24.16
C TYR A 310 -18.48 -16.88 -23.38
N ASN A 311 -18.54 -16.48 -22.11
CA ASN A 311 -19.71 -16.74 -21.27
C ASN A 311 -20.78 -15.65 -21.34
N LEU A 312 -20.41 -14.40 -21.55
CA LEU A 312 -21.33 -13.24 -21.53
C LEU A 312 -21.44 -12.51 -22.87
N GLY A 313 -20.67 -12.88 -23.88
CA GLY A 313 -20.61 -12.18 -25.17
C GLY A 313 -21.97 -12.08 -25.87
N VAL A 314 -22.79 -13.13 -25.78
CA VAL A 314 -24.16 -13.13 -26.35
C VAL A 314 -25.07 -12.14 -25.64
N LEU A 315 -24.97 -12.03 -24.29
CA LEU A 315 -25.75 -11.07 -23.50
C LEU A 315 -25.32 -9.63 -23.82
N LEU A 316 -24.01 -9.39 -23.90
CA LEU A 316 -23.46 -8.08 -24.23
C LEU A 316 -23.90 -7.61 -25.63
N GLN A 317 -23.92 -8.53 -26.60
CA GLN A 317 -24.43 -8.21 -27.95
C GLN A 317 -25.92 -7.90 -27.94
N HIS A 318 -26.69 -8.59 -27.09
CA HIS A 318 -28.10 -8.32 -26.95
C HIS A 318 -28.37 -6.97 -26.33
N ASP A 319 -27.66 -6.63 -25.23
CA ASP A 319 -27.81 -5.35 -24.50
C ASP A 319 -27.35 -4.18 -25.36
N SER A 320 -26.25 -4.33 -26.10
CA SER A 320 -25.77 -3.30 -27.04
C SER A 320 -26.74 -3.02 -28.21
N LYS A 321 -27.53 -4.03 -28.63
CA LYS A 321 -28.57 -3.87 -29.66
C LYS A 321 -29.86 -3.27 -29.14
N ASN A 322 -30.16 -3.44 -27.85
CA ASN A 322 -31.43 -3.02 -27.25
C ASN A 322 -31.31 -1.79 -26.36
N ASN A 323 -30.15 -1.12 -26.28
CA ASN A 323 -29.90 0.07 -25.47
C ASN A 323 -30.28 -0.11 -23.98
N SER A 324 -30.09 -1.29 -23.43
CA SER A 324 -30.43 -1.65 -22.03
C SER A 324 -29.21 -1.52 -21.14
#